data_096f992c1f196fba2d552b27364f03ca
#
_entry.id   096f992c1f196fba2d552b27364f03ca
#
_cell.length_a   1.000
_cell.length_b   1.000
_cell.length_c   1.000
_cell.angle_alpha   90.00
_cell.angle_beta   90.00
_cell.angle_gamma   90.00
#
_symmetry.space_group_name_H-M   'P 1'
#
loop_
_entity.id
_entity.type
_entity.pdbx_description
1 polymer ?
#
loop_
_entity_poly.entity_id
_entity_poly.type
_entity_poly.pdbx_seq_one_letter_code
_entity_poly.pdbx_strand_id
1 'polypeptide(L)'
;MPYLEERFSTAMPPGSRERRPRVLYLAYYFPPSRASGVFRARATANHFAEAGWDVTVYTAPREFFETYLDDACDRSLEDTVDPRVTTVRPPMSYYAWEKDIRQFGKFRRNFPTVSASLYKLFQSKVFPEHYLTWIPGVISSAVKAHFKQKFDLIIATGNPFVSFAAAQALGRLLKIPYAVDYRDSWTFNQFTEELKFKEDSKAFEWEAKVLRDASEVVFVNDGMRQWHINRYPYAAERMTVVPNGWEPELLGEGEYAPPVESRPLRFGYLGTVTSYLPLEELFDGWRIARSHPLLQDAELNIHGHLGFFPGDVAPLKERLPLDENIGVHYRGAFDKTEGRELYAQTDALVFCVPGARYVTSGKVFEYMASGKPVVSVHKPHIAATEVLEGYPLWFHGDELTAEDVAKSFIAAAEAARQVDPTRYAVAVKHAHSYTRAATLGPWEQRMRKLVEGTS
;
A
#
# COMPACT_ATOMS: atom_id res chain seq x y z
N MET A 1 -23.81 -20.40 26.46
CA MET A 1 -23.66 -21.68 25.73
C MET A 1 -22.44 -21.52 24.86
N PRO A 2 -21.39 -22.33 24.99
CA PRO A 2 -20.16 -22.17 24.25
C PRO A 2 -20.33 -22.75 22.85
N TYR A 3 -19.99 -21.98 21.83
CA TYR A 3 -19.85 -22.44 20.45
C TYR A 3 -18.53 -23.21 20.34
N LEU A 4 -18.65 -24.46 20.00
CA LEU A 4 -17.57 -25.42 19.73
C LEU A 4 -16.76 -24.97 18.50
N GLU A 5 -15.47 -24.79 18.71
CA GLU A 5 -14.45 -24.79 17.65
C GLU A 5 -14.42 -26.15 16.96
N GLU A 6 -14.97 -26.26 15.78
CA GLU A 6 -14.61 -27.34 14.86
C GLU A 6 -13.36 -26.92 14.06
N ARG A 7 -12.20 -27.23 14.61
CA ARG A 7 -10.95 -27.28 13.84
C ARG A 7 -11.05 -28.47 12.89
N PHE A 8 -11.34 -28.21 11.62
CA PHE A 8 -11.10 -29.20 10.57
C PHE A 8 -9.60 -29.39 10.38
N SER A 9 -9.04 -30.27 11.17
CA SER A 9 -7.76 -30.89 10.91
C SER A 9 -7.98 -31.94 9.82
N THR A 10 -7.85 -31.57 8.56
CA THR A 10 -7.66 -32.53 7.48
C THR A 10 -6.23 -33.05 7.53
N ALA A 11 -6.00 -34.07 8.35
CA ALA A 11 -4.79 -34.87 8.27
C ALA A 11 -4.74 -35.54 6.88
N MET A 12 -3.81 -35.10 6.05
CA MET A 12 -3.51 -35.74 4.76
C MET A 12 -2.98 -37.17 4.98
N PRO A 13 -3.31 -38.10 4.08
CA PRO A 13 -2.84 -39.49 4.18
C PRO A 13 -1.31 -39.56 4.06
N PRO A 14 -0.64 -40.48 4.77
CA PRO A 14 0.80 -40.67 4.68
C PRO A 14 1.16 -41.36 3.36
N GLY A 15 1.61 -40.59 2.37
CA GLY A 15 2.04 -41.18 1.10
C GLY A 15 2.24 -40.18 0.00
N SER A 16 3.32 -39.49 0.01
CA SER A 16 4.04 -38.57 -0.82
C SER A 16 4.20 -37.23 -0.09
N ARG A 17 5.39 -36.94 0.37
CA ARG A 17 5.77 -35.57 0.75
C ARG A 17 5.86 -34.79 -0.56
N GLU A 18 4.73 -34.27 -1.07
CA GLU A 18 4.76 -33.31 -2.14
C GLU A 18 5.69 -32.17 -1.70
N ARG A 19 6.68 -31.91 -2.51
CA ARG A 19 7.64 -30.83 -2.27
C ARG A 19 6.88 -29.50 -2.18
N ARG A 20 7.03 -28.77 -1.08
CA ARG A 20 6.44 -27.42 -0.97
C ARG A 20 6.87 -26.57 -2.15
N PRO A 21 5.96 -25.87 -2.83
CA PRO A 21 6.34 -24.96 -3.89
C PRO A 21 7.19 -23.82 -3.32
N ARG A 22 8.21 -23.38 -4.08
CA ARG A 22 9.13 -22.34 -3.65
C ARG A 22 8.93 -21.08 -4.45
N VAL A 23 8.73 -19.94 -3.77
CA VAL A 23 8.62 -18.64 -4.38
C VAL A 23 9.83 -17.76 -4.07
N LEU A 24 10.40 -17.16 -5.11
CA LEU A 24 11.33 -16.04 -5.02
C LEU A 24 10.54 -14.73 -5.08
N TYR A 25 10.48 -14.00 -3.97
CA TYR A 25 9.76 -12.73 -3.91
C TYR A 25 10.72 -11.54 -3.96
N LEU A 26 10.66 -10.75 -5.02
CA LEU A 26 11.49 -9.57 -5.24
C LEU A 26 10.76 -8.34 -4.71
N ALA A 27 11.09 -7.91 -3.51
CA ALA A 27 10.51 -6.77 -2.82
C ALA A 27 11.63 -5.84 -2.35
N TYR A 28 11.98 -4.83 -3.18
CA TYR A 28 13.07 -3.90 -2.87
C TYR A 28 12.89 -3.26 -1.49
N TYR A 29 11.68 -2.73 -1.21
CA TYR A 29 11.27 -2.25 0.11
C TYR A 29 10.61 -3.38 0.89
N PHE A 30 11.22 -3.76 2.00
CA PHE A 30 10.77 -4.77 2.94
C PHE A 30 11.24 -4.37 4.35
N PRO A 31 10.69 -4.89 5.47
CA PRO A 31 11.19 -4.54 6.79
C PRO A 31 12.73 -4.61 6.88
N PRO A 32 13.39 -3.61 7.53
CA PRO A 32 12.87 -2.61 8.46
C PRO A 32 12.38 -1.29 7.84
N SER A 33 12.26 -1.16 6.51
CA SER A 33 11.72 0.04 5.90
C SER A 33 10.26 0.30 6.32
N ARG A 34 9.90 1.57 6.57
CA ARG A 34 8.52 2.03 6.86
C ARG A 34 7.80 2.57 5.64
N ALA A 35 8.39 2.48 4.45
CA ALA A 35 7.74 2.93 3.22
C ALA A 35 6.36 2.26 3.07
N SER A 36 5.36 3.00 2.59
CA SER A 36 3.95 2.54 2.53
C SER A 36 3.76 1.18 1.84
N GLY A 37 4.65 0.84 0.90
CA GLY A 37 4.61 -0.43 0.19
C GLY A 37 5.11 -1.64 0.94
N VAL A 38 5.80 -1.44 2.05
CA VAL A 38 6.35 -2.52 2.87
C VAL A 38 5.24 -3.40 3.44
N PHE A 39 4.12 -2.80 3.84
CA PHE A 39 3.00 -3.53 4.45
C PHE A 39 2.39 -4.56 3.49
N ARG A 40 2.19 -4.19 2.21
CA ARG A 40 1.70 -5.14 1.21
C ARG A 40 2.72 -6.23 0.92
N ALA A 41 4.00 -5.86 0.75
CA ALA A 41 5.07 -6.81 0.48
C ALA A 41 5.22 -7.84 1.62
N ARG A 42 5.21 -7.37 2.87
CA ARG A 42 5.26 -8.22 4.06
C ARG A 42 4.03 -9.14 4.15
N ALA A 43 2.81 -8.58 4.05
CA ALA A 43 1.58 -9.34 4.11
C ALA A 43 1.52 -10.43 3.02
N THR A 44 1.98 -10.13 1.79
CA THR A 44 2.07 -11.11 0.71
C THR A 44 3.05 -12.24 1.07
N ALA A 45 4.25 -11.91 1.57
CA ALA A 45 5.23 -12.92 1.96
C ALA A 45 4.70 -13.82 3.09
N ASN A 46 4.10 -13.23 4.12
CA ASN A 46 3.50 -13.96 5.24
C ASN A 46 2.36 -14.87 4.76
N HIS A 47 1.43 -14.35 3.96
CA HIS A 47 0.30 -15.12 3.45
C HIS A 47 0.74 -16.33 2.62
N PHE A 48 1.73 -16.17 1.73
CA PHE A 48 2.27 -17.30 0.98
C PHE A 48 2.96 -18.33 1.89
N ALA A 49 3.69 -17.89 2.92
CA ALA A 49 4.30 -18.80 3.90
C ALA A 49 3.23 -19.54 4.72
N GLU A 50 2.16 -18.88 5.13
CA GLU A 50 0.99 -19.48 5.79
C GLU A 50 0.27 -20.50 4.92
N ALA A 51 0.13 -20.21 3.63
CA ALA A 51 -0.40 -21.11 2.63
C ALA A 51 0.54 -22.29 2.31
N GLY A 52 1.72 -22.39 2.94
CA GLY A 52 2.62 -23.54 2.84
C GLY A 52 3.68 -23.45 1.75
N TRP A 53 3.94 -22.27 1.19
CA TRP A 53 5.07 -22.03 0.31
C TRP A 53 6.39 -21.91 1.09
N ASP A 54 7.49 -22.29 0.45
CA ASP A 54 8.84 -21.91 0.88
C ASP A 54 9.16 -20.53 0.28
N VAL A 55 9.03 -19.50 1.09
CA VAL A 55 9.14 -18.10 0.66
C VAL A 55 10.54 -17.56 0.90
N THR A 56 11.19 -17.09 -0.17
CA THR A 56 12.46 -16.38 -0.08
C THR A 56 12.30 -14.95 -0.62
N VAL A 57 12.34 -13.97 0.26
CA VAL A 57 12.25 -12.55 -0.09
C VAL A 57 13.64 -11.97 -0.37
N TYR A 58 13.81 -11.36 -1.55
CA TYR A 58 14.99 -10.58 -1.87
C TYR A 58 14.66 -9.10 -1.75
N THR A 59 15.40 -8.39 -0.91
CA THR A 59 15.20 -6.97 -0.59
C THR A 59 16.53 -6.21 -0.62
N ALA A 60 16.48 -4.89 -0.54
CA ALA A 60 17.68 -4.06 -0.47
C ALA A 60 18.50 -4.34 0.81
N PRO A 61 19.82 -4.10 0.81
CA PRO A 61 20.65 -4.22 1.99
C PRO A 61 20.13 -3.35 3.13
N ARG A 62 20.25 -3.83 4.38
CA ARG A 62 19.81 -3.09 5.58
C ARG A 62 20.53 -1.74 5.69
N GLU A 63 21.85 -1.73 5.39
CA GLU A 63 22.66 -0.52 5.34
C GLU A 63 22.07 0.57 4.42
N PHE A 64 21.44 0.19 3.31
CA PHE A 64 20.77 1.15 2.43
C PHE A 64 19.63 1.90 3.15
N PHE A 65 18.80 1.17 3.87
CA PHE A 65 17.69 1.77 4.63
C PHE A 65 18.21 2.65 5.79
N GLU A 66 19.20 2.17 6.52
CA GLU A 66 19.76 2.86 7.70
C GLU A 66 20.56 4.11 7.33
N THR A 67 21.31 4.07 6.22
CA THR A 67 22.22 5.18 5.84
C THR A 67 21.55 6.22 4.95
N TYR A 68 20.68 5.78 4.03
CA TYR A 68 20.12 6.67 3.00
C TYR A 68 18.64 6.98 3.18
N LEU A 69 17.95 6.25 4.08
CA LEU A 69 16.51 6.39 4.38
C LEU A 69 16.25 6.34 5.89
N ASP A 70 17.14 6.94 6.69
CA ASP A 70 17.19 6.84 8.16
C ASP A 70 15.81 7.07 8.83
N ASP A 71 15.10 8.12 8.45
CA ASP A 71 13.75 8.44 8.97
C ASP A 71 12.67 7.43 8.55
N ALA A 72 13.00 6.49 7.68
CA ALA A 72 12.08 5.52 7.12
C ALA A 72 12.35 4.09 7.60
N CYS A 73 13.09 3.90 8.70
CA CYS A 73 13.38 2.60 9.29
C CYS A 73 12.61 2.38 10.60
N ASP A 74 12.04 1.16 10.72
CA ASP A 74 11.45 0.65 11.95
C ASP A 74 11.79 -0.84 12.09
N ARG A 75 12.68 -1.14 13.03
CA ARG A 75 13.15 -2.52 13.24
C ARG A 75 12.07 -3.44 13.83
N SER A 76 11.07 -2.88 14.52
CA SER A 76 9.97 -3.69 15.07
C SER A 76 9.13 -4.35 13.97
N LEU A 77 9.14 -3.79 12.76
CA LEU A 77 8.48 -4.42 11.61
C LEU A 77 9.13 -5.75 11.18
N GLU A 78 10.40 -5.99 11.50
CA GLU A 78 11.04 -7.28 11.21
C GLU A 78 10.43 -8.41 12.05
N ASP A 79 9.97 -8.12 13.27
CA ASP A 79 9.31 -9.09 14.16
C ASP A 79 7.90 -9.47 13.66
N THR A 80 7.33 -8.69 12.75
CA THR A 80 6.04 -8.96 12.12
C THR A 80 6.13 -9.81 10.85
N VAL A 81 7.33 -10.19 10.44
CA VAL A 81 7.56 -11.11 9.32
C VAL A 81 7.43 -12.53 9.83
N ASP A 82 6.66 -13.36 9.13
CA ASP A 82 6.50 -14.77 9.48
C ASP A 82 7.89 -15.47 9.56
N PRO A 83 8.21 -16.19 10.63
CA PRO A 83 9.52 -16.82 10.83
C PRO A 83 9.85 -17.88 9.76
N ARG A 84 8.88 -18.35 8.98
CA ARG A 84 9.08 -19.24 7.83
C ARG A 84 9.60 -18.52 6.59
N VAL A 85 9.51 -17.19 6.54
CA VAL A 85 10.02 -16.38 5.42
C VAL A 85 11.53 -16.19 5.55
N THR A 86 12.26 -16.59 4.52
CA THR A 86 13.71 -16.34 4.43
C THR A 86 13.96 -14.99 3.78
N THR A 87 14.58 -14.05 4.49
CA THR A 87 14.95 -12.73 3.93
C THR A 87 16.41 -12.73 3.49
N VAL A 88 16.67 -12.41 2.23
CA VAL A 88 17.99 -12.30 1.60
C VAL A 88 18.23 -10.86 1.15
N ARG A 89 19.43 -10.33 1.43
CA ARG A 89 19.83 -8.96 1.09
C ARG A 89 21.04 -8.97 0.17
N PRO A 90 20.83 -9.11 -1.15
CA PRO A 90 21.94 -9.13 -2.11
C PRO A 90 22.73 -7.81 -2.08
N PRO A 91 24.05 -7.86 -2.33
CA PRO A 91 24.85 -6.65 -2.39
C PRO A 91 24.42 -5.75 -3.55
N MET A 92 24.47 -4.43 -3.33
CA MET A 92 24.24 -3.43 -4.38
C MET A 92 25.28 -2.32 -4.28
N SER A 93 25.48 -1.58 -5.37
CA SER A 93 26.32 -0.40 -5.36
C SER A 93 25.50 0.84 -4.97
N TYR A 94 26.02 1.62 -4.03
CA TYR A 94 25.41 2.87 -3.58
C TYR A 94 25.82 4.09 -4.40
N TYR A 95 26.38 3.88 -5.59
CA TYR A 95 26.91 4.96 -6.43
C TYR A 95 25.96 6.16 -6.57
N ALA A 96 24.68 5.92 -6.79
CA ALA A 96 23.70 6.99 -6.98
C ALA A 96 23.34 7.72 -5.69
N TRP A 97 23.49 7.07 -4.54
CA TRP A 97 23.01 7.50 -3.23
C TRP A 97 24.12 8.13 -2.39
N GLU A 98 25.38 7.69 -2.64
CA GLU A 98 26.54 8.16 -1.89
C GLU A 98 26.81 9.65 -2.14
N LYS A 99 26.80 10.45 -1.08
CA LYS A 99 27.07 11.90 -1.11
C LYS A 99 28.44 12.25 -0.51
N ASP A 100 29.04 11.36 0.28
CA ASP A 100 30.32 11.61 0.88
C ASP A 100 31.45 11.43 -0.15
N ILE A 101 32.12 12.54 -0.47
CA ILE A 101 33.23 12.57 -1.44
C ILE A 101 34.37 11.62 -1.03
N ARG A 102 34.56 11.36 0.27
CA ARG A 102 35.59 10.44 0.78
C ARG A 102 35.33 8.99 0.36
N GLN A 103 34.06 8.62 0.15
CA GLN A 103 33.64 7.30 -0.30
C GLN A 103 33.64 7.16 -1.83
N PHE A 104 33.89 8.26 -2.55
CA PHE A 104 33.90 8.21 -4.00
C PHE A 104 35.14 7.46 -4.53
N GLY A 105 34.93 6.60 -5.50
CA GLY A 105 36.03 6.00 -6.27
C GLY A 105 36.90 7.08 -6.94
N LYS A 106 38.16 6.76 -7.23
CA LYS A 106 39.14 7.71 -7.78
C LYS A 106 38.63 8.50 -8.99
N PHE A 107 37.95 7.84 -9.92
CA PHE A 107 37.40 8.49 -11.12
C PHE A 107 36.30 9.50 -10.76
N ARG A 108 35.32 9.12 -9.94
CA ARG A 108 34.21 10.00 -9.54
C ARG A 108 34.71 11.20 -8.74
N ARG A 109 35.72 11.01 -7.88
CA ARG A 109 36.33 12.07 -7.07
C ARG A 109 37.04 13.11 -7.93
N ASN A 110 37.80 12.65 -8.94
CA ASN A 110 38.59 13.53 -9.80
C ASN A 110 37.75 14.18 -10.93
N PHE A 111 36.68 13.51 -11.38
CA PHE A 111 35.84 13.92 -12.50
C PHE A 111 34.34 13.83 -12.14
N PRO A 112 33.84 14.55 -11.13
CA PRO A 112 32.50 14.36 -10.61
C PRO A 112 31.41 14.64 -11.66
N THR A 113 31.52 15.73 -12.42
CA THR A 113 30.56 16.11 -13.46
C THR A 113 30.51 15.10 -14.60
N VAL A 114 31.69 14.66 -15.06
CA VAL A 114 31.78 13.65 -16.16
C VAL A 114 31.19 12.32 -15.67
N SER A 115 31.52 11.90 -14.46
CA SER A 115 31.00 10.68 -13.86
C SER A 115 29.49 10.73 -13.71
N ALA A 116 28.92 11.86 -13.25
CA ALA A 116 27.49 12.06 -13.15
C ALA A 116 26.77 12.04 -14.52
N SER A 117 27.38 12.65 -15.55
CA SER A 117 26.85 12.67 -16.90
C SER A 117 26.86 11.27 -17.53
N LEU A 118 27.93 10.52 -17.36
CA LEU A 118 28.03 9.13 -17.82
C LEU A 118 27.02 8.23 -17.11
N TYR A 119 26.84 8.42 -15.80
CA TYR A 119 25.83 7.65 -15.06
C TYR A 119 24.40 7.96 -15.52
N LYS A 120 24.05 9.24 -15.74
CA LYS A 120 22.76 9.66 -16.30
C LYS A 120 22.53 9.07 -17.70
N LEU A 121 23.56 9.11 -18.56
CA LEU A 121 23.47 8.52 -19.90
C LEU A 121 23.26 6.99 -19.80
N PHE A 122 24.00 6.31 -18.95
CA PHE A 122 23.82 4.89 -18.70
C PHE A 122 22.40 4.56 -18.22
N GLN A 123 21.89 5.28 -17.22
CA GLN A 123 20.52 5.14 -16.75
C GLN A 123 19.50 5.31 -17.88
N SER A 124 19.60 6.40 -18.64
CA SER A 124 18.64 6.68 -19.73
C SER A 124 18.64 5.63 -20.83
N LYS A 125 19.76 4.92 -21.05
CA LYS A 125 19.89 3.91 -22.11
C LYS A 125 19.62 2.48 -21.63
N VAL A 126 19.84 2.18 -20.35
CA VAL A 126 19.73 0.81 -19.81
C VAL A 126 18.42 0.63 -19.03
N PHE A 127 18.24 1.41 -17.96
CA PHE A 127 17.06 1.32 -17.13
C PHE A 127 16.84 2.65 -16.37
N PRO A 128 15.66 3.26 -16.45
CA PRO A 128 15.44 4.65 -16.02
C PRO A 128 15.18 4.81 -14.51
N GLU A 129 15.87 4.05 -13.67
CA GLU A 129 15.78 4.18 -12.20
C GLU A 129 17.12 4.16 -11.51
N HIS A 130 17.23 4.87 -10.38
CA HIS A 130 18.45 4.93 -9.55
C HIS A 130 18.77 3.60 -8.86
N TYR A 131 17.79 2.72 -8.72
CA TYR A 131 17.89 1.42 -8.03
C TYR A 131 18.50 0.31 -8.91
N LEU A 132 18.82 0.61 -10.16
CA LEU A 132 19.27 -0.38 -11.14
C LEU A 132 20.52 -1.18 -10.68
N THR A 133 21.34 -0.61 -9.78
CA THR A 133 22.53 -1.25 -9.22
C THR A 133 22.23 -2.46 -8.33
N TRP A 134 20.97 -2.66 -7.95
CA TRP A 134 20.50 -3.83 -7.20
C TRP A 134 20.37 -5.08 -8.08
N ILE A 135 20.04 -4.92 -9.36
CA ILE A 135 19.75 -6.02 -10.29
C ILE A 135 20.87 -7.05 -10.38
N PRO A 136 22.17 -6.69 -10.57
CA PRO A 136 23.24 -7.68 -10.69
C PRO A 136 23.39 -8.56 -9.44
N GLY A 137 23.29 -7.97 -8.25
CA GLY A 137 23.34 -8.69 -6.98
C GLY A 137 22.19 -9.69 -6.83
N VAL A 138 20.98 -9.26 -7.18
CA VAL A 138 19.78 -10.10 -7.18
C VAL A 138 19.95 -11.28 -8.12
N ILE A 139 20.31 -11.02 -9.39
CA ILE A 139 20.46 -12.08 -10.40
C ILE A 139 21.52 -13.09 -9.96
N SER A 140 22.69 -12.64 -9.57
CA SER A 140 23.79 -13.51 -9.14
C SER A 140 23.41 -14.39 -7.94
N SER A 141 22.75 -13.79 -6.95
CA SER A 141 22.33 -14.48 -5.74
C SER A 141 21.19 -15.46 -6.01
N ALA A 142 20.17 -15.04 -6.79
CA ALA A 142 19.00 -15.87 -7.11
C ALA A 142 19.38 -17.09 -7.97
N VAL A 143 20.26 -16.91 -8.95
CA VAL A 143 20.79 -18.01 -9.78
C VAL A 143 21.51 -19.04 -8.91
N LYS A 144 22.40 -18.62 -8.01
CA LYS A 144 23.09 -19.52 -7.08
C LYS A 144 22.11 -20.26 -6.17
N ALA A 145 21.09 -19.57 -5.66
CA ALA A 145 20.07 -20.18 -4.81
C ALA A 145 19.22 -21.18 -5.58
N HIS A 146 18.83 -20.87 -6.82
CA HIS A 146 18.06 -21.75 -7.69
C HIS A 146 18.79 -23.04 -8.02
N PHE A 147 20.09 -22.97 -8.30
CA PHE A 147 20.89 -24.19 -8.55
C PHE A 147 21.07 -25.08 -7.33
N LYS A 148 20.99 -24.54 -6.11
CA LYS A 148 20.97 -25.35 -4.88
C LYS A 148 19.61 -26.01 -4.67
N GLN A 149 18.55 -25.23 -4.85
CA GLN A 149 17.18 -25.69 -4.72
C GLN A 149 16.28 -24.82 -5.62
N LYS A 150 15.60 -25.45 -6.57
CA LYS A 150 14.83 -24.75 -7.60
C LYS A 150 13.71 -23.89 -7.00
N PHE A 151 13.56 -22.68 -7.49
CA PHE A 151 12.34 -21.88 -7.35
C PHE A 151 11.33 -22.31 -8.40
N ASP A 152 10.05 -22.27 -8.07
CA ASP A 152 8.95 -22.64 -8.96
C ASP A 152 8.23 -21.40 -9.51
N LEU A 153 8.33 -20.28 -8.79
CA LEU A 153 7.68 -19.01 -9.12
C LEU A 153 8.57 -17.84 -8.72
N ILE A 154 8.50 -16.75 -9.51
CA ILE A 154 9.00 -15.44 -9.10
C ILE A 154 7.80 -14.51 -8.94
N ILE A 155 7.73 -13.77 -7.83
CA ILE A 155 6.83 -12.64 -7.66
C ILE A 155 7.69 -11.39 -7.51
N ALA A 156 7.30 -10.28 -8.14
CA ALA A 156 7.97 -9.00 -7.98
C ALA A 156 6.96 -7.90 -7.70
N THR A 157 7.22 -7.05 -6.70
CA THR A 157 6.38 -5.88 -6.42
C THR A 157 7.10 -4.57 -6.78
N GLY A 158 6.41 -3.68 -7.46
CA GLY A 158 6.82 -2.30 -7.78
C GLY A 158 6.06 -1.30 -6.91
N ASN A 159 6.59 -0.20 -6.59
CA ASN A 159 7.82 0.53 -6.83
C ASN A 159 8.93 0.12 -5.83
N PRO A 160 10.24 0.09 -6.15
CA PRO A 160 10.84 0.39 -7.47
C PRO A 160 10.66 -0.73 -8.50
N PHE A 161 10.64 -0.35 -9.78
CA PHE A 161 10.37 -1.27 -10.89
C PHE A 161 11.61 -2.07 -11.37
N VAL A 162 12.78 -1.82 -10.77
CA VAL A 162 13.95 -2.72 -10.88
C VAL A 162 13.61 -4.14 -10.46
N SER A 163 12.65 -4.33 -9.55
CA SER A 163 12.13 -5.66 -9.17
C SER A 163 11.52 -6.38 -10.36
N PHE A 164 10.75 -5.66 -11.20
CA PHE A 164 10.13 -6.21 -12.41
C PHE A 164 11.15 -6.59 -13.46
N ALA A 165 12.15 -5.71 -13.68
CA ALA A 165 13.25 -6.00 -14.62
C ALA A 165 14.06 -7.22 -14.16
N ALA A 166 14.33 -7.35 -12.87
CA ALA A 166 15.00 -8.52 -12.30
C ALA A 166 14.16 -9.79 -12.44
N ALA A 167 12.84 -9.72 -12.20
CA ALA A 167 11.93 -10.85 -12.37
C ALA A 167 11.88 -11.33 -13.84
N GLN A 168 11.75 -10.40 -14.79
CA GLN A 168 11.76 -10.72 -16.22
C GLN A 168 13.08 -11.36 -16.65
N ALA A 169 14.22 -10.83 -16.19
CA ALA A 169 15.53 -11.39 -16.53
C ALA A 169 15.72 -12.80 -15.95
N LEU A 170 15.34 -13.00 -14.67
CA LEU A 170 15.42 -14.29 -13.98
C LEU A 170 14.43 -15.31 -14.57
N GLY A 171 13.18 -14.91 -14.85
CA GLY A 171 12.17 -15.77 -15.46
C GLY A 171 12.64 -16.34 -16.80
N ARG A 172 13.25 -15.49 -17.65
CA ARG A 172 13.84 -15.94 -18.92
C ARG A 172 15.07 -16.82 -18.74
N LEU A 173 15.97 -16.43 -17.83
CA LEU A 173 17.22 -17.14 -17.59
C LEU A 173 16.99 -18.52 -16.99
N LEU A 174 16.10 -18.63 -16.00
CA LEU A 174 15.84 -19.84 -15.25
C LEU A 174 14.65 -20.65 -15.80
N LYS A 175 13.91 -20.08 -16.76
CA LYS A 175 12.69 -20.66 -17.38
C LYS A 175 11.62 -20.98 -16.35
N ILE A 176 11.38 -20.07 -15.42
CA ILE A 176 10.33 -20.18 -14.42
C ILE A 176 9.30 -19.05 -14.60
N PRO A 177 8.01 -19.29 -14.32
CA PRO A 177 6.97 -18.27 -14.44
C PRO A 177 7.22 -17.13 -13.47
N TYR A 178 6.78 -15.92 -13.84
CA TYR A 178 6.80 -14.79 -12.92
C TYR A 178 5.52 -13.97 -12.97
N ALA A 179 5.15 -13.42 -11.81
CA ALA A 179 4.07 -12.47 -11.64
C ALA A 179 4.62 -11.13 -11.19
N VAL A 180 3.95 -10.04 -11.60
CA VAL A 180 4.28 -8.67 -11.20
C VAL A 180 3.10 -8.01 -10.51
N ASP A 181 3.37 -7.34 -9.38
CA ASP A 181 2.39 -6.67 -8.53
C ASP A 181 2.57 -5.14 -8.61
N TYR A 182 1.71 -4.50 -9.40
CA TYR A 182 1.65 -3.05 -9.57
C TYR A 182 0.92 -2.41 -8.40
N ARG A 183 1.66 -2.03 -7.39
CA ARG A 183 1.17 -1.23 -6.27
C ARG A 183 1.05 0.24 -6.64
N ASP A 184 1.97 0.72 -7.47
CA ASP A 184 2.04 2.06 -8.03
C ASP A 184 2.19 1.99 -9.55
N SER A 185 1.84 3.07 -10.25
CA SER A 185 2.05 3.16 -11.70
C SER A 185 3.52 3.45 -12.05
N TRP A 186 4.04 2.79 -13.08
CA TRP A 186 5.40 3.00 -13.55
C TRP A 186 5.51 4.19 -14.51
N THR A 187 4.79 4.14 -15.61
CA THR A 187 4.98 5.04 -16.76
C THR A 187 4.07 6.25 -16.75
N PHE A 188 3.03 6.27 -15.93
CA PHE A 188 2.16 7.43 -15.75
C PHE A 188 2.10 7.89 -14.29
N ASN A 189 1.71 9.13 -14.08
CA ASN A 189 1.47 9.67 -12.75
C ASN A 189 0.03 9.35 -12.34
N GLN A 190 -0.12 8.50 -11.33
CA GLN A 190 -1.42 8.04 -10.85
C GLN A 190 -2.29 9.13 -10.18
N PHE A 191 -1.70 10.31 -9.91
CA PHE A 191 -2.42 11.45 -9.31
C PHE A 191 -2.82 12.51 -10.36
N THR A 192 -1.94 12.78 -11.36
CA THR A 192 -2.20 13.78 -12.40
C THR A 192 -2.66 13.18 -13.72
N GLU A 193 -2.62 11.87 -13.84
CA GLU A 193 -2.94 11.09 -15.05
C GLU A 193 -2.00 11.33 -16.23
N GLU A 194 -0.97 12.14 -16.07
CA GLU A 194 0.02 12.46 -17.10
C GLU A 194 1.09 11.36 -17.23
N LEU A 195 1.66 11.24 -18.41
CA LEU A 195 2.79 10.33 -18.60
C LEU A 195 4.05 10.87 -17.91
N LYS A 196 4.71 10.03 -17.09
CA LYS A 196 5.99 10.36 -16.43
C LYS A 196 7.17 10.38 -17.42
N PHE A 197 7.04 9.67 -18.52
CA PHE A 197 8.09 9.49 -19.53
C PHE A 197 7.49 9.70 -20.91
N LYS A 198 8.35 10.02 -21.89
CA LYS A 198 7.95 10.00 -23.30
C LYS A 198 7.61 8.58 -23.73
N GLU A 199 6.67 8.42 -24.63
CA GLU A 199 6.17 7.11 -25.10
C GLU A 199 7.25 6.25 -25.76
N ASP A 200 8.26 6.84 -26.38
CA ASP A 200 9.42 6.19 -26.97
C ASP A 200 10.58 5.94 -26.00
N SER A 201 10.36 6.18 -24.71
CA SER A 201 11.39 6.03 -23.67
C SER A 201 11.66 4.58 -23.30
N LYS A 202 12.82 4.35 -22.69
CA LYS A 202 13.19 3.05 -22.12
C LYS A 202 12.23 2.56 -21.04
N ALA A 203 11.52 3.45 -20.35
CA ALA A 203 10.52 3.05 -19.36
C ALA A 203 9.38 2.26 -19.99
N PHE A 204 8.82 2.78 -21.10
CA PHE A 204 7.76 2.09 -21.84
C PHE A 204 8.24 0.81 -22.52
N GLU A 205 9.48 0.81 -23.06
CA GLU A 205 10.06 -0.41 -23.62
C GLU A 205 10.20 -1.52 -22.57
N TRP A 206 10.67 -1.18 -21.36
CA TRP A 206 10.80 -2.13 -20.27
C TRP A 206 9.44 -2.61 -19.74
N GLU A 207 8.50 -1.69 -19.55
CA GLU A 207 7.16 -2.07 -19.11
C GLU A 207 6.51 -3.02 -20.10
N ALA A 208 6.52 -2.70 -21.41
CA ALA A 208 6.00 -3.56 -22.45
C ALA A 208 6.69 -4.95 -22.46
N LYS A 209 8.01 -5.00 -22.26
CA LYS A 209 8.78 -6.25 -22.20
C LYS A 209 8.40 -7.09 -20.98
N VAL A 210 8.27 -6.47 -19.81
CA VAL A 210 7.86 -7.14 -18.59
C VAL A 210 6.45 -7.72 -18.74
N LEU A 211 5.50 -6.93 -19.21
CA LEU A 211 4.10 -7.35 -19.37
C LEU A 211 3.90 -8.44 -20.43
N ARG A 212 4.77 -8.47 -21.45
CA ARG A 212 4.70 -9.49 -22.50
C ARG A 212 4.99 -10.88 -21.96
N ASP A 213 5.97 -10.99 -21.11
CA ASP A 213 6.51 -12.27 -20.64
C ASP A 213 5.91 -12.71 -19.28
N ALA A 214 5.25 -11.81 -18.54
CA ALA A 214 4.66 -12.11 -17.23
C ALA A 214 3.52 -13.14 -17.34
N SER A 215 3.48 -14.10 -16.43
CA SER A 215 2.39 -15.08 -16.34
C SER A 215 1.13 -14.50 -15.71
N GLU A 216 1.28 -13.54 -14.79
CA GLU A 216 0.18 -12.73 -14.24
C GLU A 216 0.66 -11.32 -13.93
N VAL A 217 -0.22 -10.35 -14.12
CA VAL A 217 -0.02 -8.94 -13.80
C VAL A 217 -1.11 -8.51 -12.83
N VAL A 218 -0.73 -8.14 -11.62
CA VAL A 218 -1.64 -7.77 -10.56
C VAL A 218 -1.66 -6.27 -10.38
N PHE A 219 -2.84 -5.69 -10.20
CA PHE A 219 -3.07 -4.28 -9.90
C PHE A 219 -3.86 -4.11 -8.61
N VAL A 220 -3.65 -2.98 -7.93
CA VAL A 220 -4.34 -2.69 -6.66
C VAL A 220 -5.78 -2.20 -6.83
N ASN A 221 -6.17 -1.75 -8.04
CA ASN A 221 -7.53 -1.33 -8.38
C ASN A 221 -7.82 -1.49 -9.87
N ASP A 222 -9.10 -1.46 -10.21
CA ASP A 222 -9.54 -1.64 -11.59
C ASP A 222 -9.15 -0.48 -12.49
N GLY A 223 -9.17 0.75 -12.02
CA GLY A 223 -8.76 1.92 -12.80
C GLY A 223 -7.35 1.77 -13.36
N MET A 224 -6.39 1.35 -12.53
CA MET A 224 -5.00 1.09 -12.96
C MET A 224 -4.92 -0.08 -13.93
N ARG A 225 -5.67 -1.16 -13.69
CA ARG A 225 -5.76 -2.32 -14.59
C ARG A 225 -6.30 -1.91 -15.97
N GLN A 226 -7.39 -1.13 -16.04
CA GLN A 226 -7.99 -0.69 -17.30
C GLN A 226 -7.04 0.21 -18.11
N TRP A 227 -6.29 1.11 -17.42
CA TRP A 227 -5.28 1.91 -18.09
C TRP A 227 -4.24 1.03 -18.81
N HIS A 228 -3.78 -0.04 -18.13
CA HIS A 228 -2.80 -0.97 -18.71
C HIS A 228 -3.40 -1.88 -19.79
N ILE A 229 -4.66 -2.31 -19.66
CA ILE A 229 -5.38 -3.06 -20.71
C ILE A 229 -5.46 -2.24 -21.99
N ASN A 230 -5.84 -0.96 -21.88
CA ASN A 230 -5.92 -0.08 -23.03
C ASN A 230 -4.57 0.14 -23.72
N ARG A 231 -3.50 0.17 -22.94
CA ARG A 231 -2.13 0.39 -23.44
C ARG A 231 -1.46 -0.89 -23.94
N TYR A 232 -1.71 -2.01 -23.28
CA TYR A 232 -1.06 -3.31 -23.52
C TYR A 232 -2.11 -4.43 -23.70
N PRO A 233 -2.99 -4.36 -24.72
CA PRO A 233 -4.11 -5.29 -24.86
C PRO A 233 -3.68 -6.77 -25.01
N TYR A 234 -2.48 -7.03 -25.48
CA TYR A 234 -1.93 -8.38 -25.60
C TYR A 234 -1.70 -9.09 -24.24
N ALA A 235 -1.73 -8.35 -23.13
CA ALA A 235 -1.57 -8.89 -21.78
C ALA A 235 -2.88 -8.89 -20.98
N ALA A 236 -3.99 -8.41 -21.54
CA ALA A 236 -5.25 -8.15 -20.84
C ALA A 236 -5.78 -9.36 -20.06
N GLU A 237 -5.74 -10.56 -20.65
CA GLU A 237 -6.23 -11.81 -20.03
C GLU A 237 -5.45 -12.22 -18.77
N ARG A 238 -4.22 -11.69 -18.61
CA ARG A 238 -3.35 -11.98 -17.47
C ARG A 238 -3.34 -10.85 -16.44
N MET A 239 -4.15 -9.81 -16.65
CA MET A 239 -4.26 -8.64 -15.79
C MET A 239 -5.42 -8.81 -14.80
N THR A 240 -5.10 -8.87 -13.51
CA THR A 240 -6.06 -9.09 -12.43
C THR A 240 -5.99 -7.98 -11.39
N VAL A 241 -7.05 -7.82 -10.60
CA VAL A 241 -7.07 -6.92 -9.44
C VAL A 241 -6.92 -7.73 -8.17
N VAL A 242 -5.95 -7.34 -7.36
CA VAL A 242 -5.78 -7.80 -5.97
C VAL A 242 -5.70 -6.55 -5.11
N PRO A 243 -6.80 -6.10 -4.52
CA PRO A 243 -6.83 -4.85 -3.78
C PRO A 243 -5.89 -4.88 -2.57
N ASN A 244 -5.59 -3.70 -2.04
CA ASN A 244 -5.02 -3.59 -0.72
C ASN A 244 -6.03 -4.13 0.31
N GLY A 245 -5.60 -4.25 1.55
CA GLY A 245 -6.45 -4.73 2.62
C GLY A 245 -5.87 -4.35 3.97
N TRP A 246 -6.51 -4.78 5.02
CA TRP A 246 -6.10 -4.57 6.41
C TRP A 246 -5.73 -5.90 7.08
N GLU A 247 -5.03 -5.81 8.21
CA GLU A 247 -4.52 -6.95 8.96
C GLU A 247 -5.12 -6.95 10.36
N PRO A 248 -5.96 -7.94 10.71
CA PRO A 248 -6.56 -8.04 12.04
C PRO A 248 -5.54 -8.07 13.18
N GLU A 249 -4.37 -8.65 12.93
CA GLU A 249 -3.28 -8.79 13.90
C GLU A 249 -2.69 -7.42 14.29
N LEU A 250 -2.74 -6.44 13.37
CA LEU A 250 -2.20 -5.09 13.61
C LEU A 250 -3.24 -4.13 14.19
N LEU A 251 -4.46 -4.17 13.65
CA LEU A 251 -5.50 -3.21 14.02
C LEU A 251 -6.44 -3.73 15.13
N GLY A 252 -6.51 -5.04 15.29
CA GLY A 252 -7.58 -5.68 16.02
C GLY A 252 -8.91 -5.61 15.26
N GLU A 253 -9.87 -6.40 15.67
CA GLU A 253 -11.26 -6.24 15.20
C GLU A 253 -11.87 -5.04 15.91
N GLY A 254 -12.59 -4.20 15.16
CA GLY A 254 -13.31 -3.06 15.73
C GLY A 254 -14.35 -3.56 16.73
N GLU A 255 -14.23 -3.14 17.97
CA GLU A 255 -15.27 -3.38 18.96
C GLU A 255 -16.35 -2.31 18.81
N TYR A 256 -17.59 -2.78 18.74
CA TYR A 256 -18.72 -1.89 18.73
C TYR A 256 -18.88 -1.28 20.15
N ALA A 257 -18.62 0.01 20.23
CA ALA A 257 -18.90 0.79 21.43
C ALA A 257 -19.81 1.96 21.07
N PRO A 258 -21.01 2.07 21.68
CA PRO A 258 -21.85 3.23 21.47
C PRO A 258 -21.17 4.47 21.99
N PRO A 259 -21.29 5.62 21.32
CA PRO A 259 -20.79 6.88 21.83
C PRO A 259 -21.48 7.23 23.15
N VAL A 260 -20.73 7.79 24.07
CA VAL A 260 -21.27 8.27 25.35
C VAL A 260 -22.14 9.49 25.07
N GLU A 261 -23.45 9.43 25.37
CA GLU A 261 -24.41 10.49 25.07
C GLU A 261 -24.01 11.87 25.62
N SER A 262 -23.32 11.86 26.76
CA SER A 262 -22.97 13.08 27.54
C SER A 262 -21.70 13.78 27.06
N ARG A 263 -21.02 13.31 26.03
CA ARG A 263 -19.79 13.95 25.50
C ARG A 263 -19.94 14.39 24.06
N PRO A 264 -19.14 15.39 23.63
CA PRO A 264 -19.01 15.76 22.20
C PRO A 264 -18.59 14.58 21.33
N LEU A 265 -19.12 14.54 20.09
CA LEU A 265 -18.67 13.57 19.08
C LEU A 265 -17.26 13.91 18.62
N ARG A 266 -16.46 12.87 18.40
CA ARG A 266 -15.08 12.98 17.92
C ARG A 266 -14.97 12.41 16.51
N PHE A 267 -14.72 13.29 15.56
CA PHE A 267 -14.35 12.91 14.21
C PHE A 267 -12.83 12.85 14.10
N GLY A 268 -12.30 11.84 13.39
CA GLY A 268 -10.87 11.64 13.25
C GLY A 268 -10.42 11.55 11.80
N TYR A 269 -9.43 12.35 11.42
CA TYR A 269 -8.61 12.12 10.24
C TYR A 269 -7.27 11.55 10.70
N LEU A 270 -6.91 10.35 10.22
CA LEU A 270 -5.66 9.67 10.58
C LEU A 270 -4.78 9.48 9.34
N GLY A 271 -3.67 10.23 9.26
CA GLY A 271 -2.69 10.08 8.18
C GLY A 271 -2.05 11.40 7.75
N THR A 272 -1.11 11.33 6.83
CA THR A 272 -0.40 12.50 6.33
C THR A 272 -1.36 13.47 5.64
N VAL A 273 -1.34 14.73 6.07
CA VAL A 273 -2.01 15.86 5.41
C VAL A 273 -1.10 16.36 4.29
N THR A 274 -1.61 16.42 3.07
CA THR A 274 -0.85 16.91 1.91
C THR A 274 -1.55 18.09 1.25
N SER A 275 -0.83 18.83 0.42
CA SER A 275 -1.38 19.97 -0.33
C SER A 275 -2.46 19.58 -1.35
N TYR A 276 -2.54 18.29 -1.70
CA TYR A 276 -3.53 17.77 -2.65
C TYR A 276 -4.88 17.42 -2.01
N LEU A 277 -4.98 17.44 -0.68
CA LEU A 277 -6.26 17.19 0.00
C LEU A 277 -7.22 18.37 -0.22
N PRO A 278 -8.52 18.08 -0.40
CA PRO A 278 -9.56 19.11 -0.49
C PRO A 278 -9.87 19.68 0.91
N LEU A 279 -8.91 20.42 1.46
CA LEU A 279 -8.99 20.95 2.82
C LEU A 279 -10.02 22.07 2.93
N GLU A 280 -10.20 22.86 1.88
CA GLU A 280 -11.17 23.94 1.82
C GLU A 280 -12.58 23.36 1.93
N GLU A 281 -12.93 22.39 1.11
CA GLU A 281 -14.24 21.73 1.13
C GLU A 281 -14.47 20.99 2.46
N LEU A 282 -13.42 20.37 3.00
CA LEU A 282 -13.49 19.73 4.31
C LEU A 282 -13.87 20.70 5.41
N PHE A 283 -13.16 21.83 5.51
CA PHE A 283 -13.36 22.76 6.61
C PHE A 283 -14.58 23.65 6.42
N ASP A 284 -14.94 24.02 5.18
CA ASP A 284 -16.18 24.75 4.90
C ASP A 284 -17.39 23.84 5.20
N GLY A 285 -17.35 22.57 4.78
CA GLY A 285 -18.37 21.62 5.11
C GLY A 285 -18.49 21.37 6.63
N TRP A 286 -17.35 21.31 7.34
CA TRP A 286 -17.34 21.19 8.81
C TRP A 286 -17.97 22.42 9.47
N ARG A 287 -17.67 23.65 9.02
CA ARG A 287 -18.30 24.88 9.55
C ARG A 287 -19.81 24.86 9.40
N ILE A 288 -20.31 24.46 8.23
CA ILE A 288 -21.74 24.31 7.97
C ILE A 288 -22.34 23.26 8.88
N ALA A 289 -21.72 22.07 8.98
CA ALA A 289 -22.20 20.95 9.78
C ALA A 289 -22.33 21.30 11.27
N ARG A 290 -21.42 22.12 11.80
CA ARG A 290 -21.45 22.58 13.19
C ARG A 290 -22.68 23.42 13.58
N SER A 291 -23.45 23.93 12.62
CA SER A 291 -24.75 24.56 12.90
C SER A 291 -25.81 23.53 13.35
N HIS A 292 -25.60 22.24 13.08
CA HIS A 292 -26.52 21.19 13.47
C HIS A 292 -26.36 20.86 14.97
N PRO A 293 -27.47 20.67 15.73
CA PRO A 293 -27.44 20.43 17.19
C PRO A 293 -26.53 19.27 17.65
N LEU A 294 -26.44 18.18 16.86
CA LEU A 294 -25.56 17.04 17.19
C LEU A 294 -24.08 17.35 17.07
N LEU A 295 -23.71 18.43 16.38
CA LEU A 295 -22.33 18.76 16.04
C LEU A 295 -21.82 20.07 16.64
N GLN A 296 -22.65 20.81 17.39
CA GLN A 296 -22.27 22.11 17.97
C GLN A 296 -21.00 22.04 18.81
N ASP A 297 -20.85 20.97 19.61
CA ASP A 297 -19.68 20.76 20.47
C ASP A 297 -18.74 19.67 19.93
N ALA A 298 -18.97 19.17 18.71
CA ALA A 298 -18.15 18.10 18.14
C ALA A 298 -16.72 18.56 17.83
N GLU A 299 -15.79 17.63 17.88
CA GLU A 299 -14.38 17.84 17.59
C GLU A 299 -13.97 17.14 16.28
N LEU A 300 -13.13 17.78 15.47
CA LEU A 300 -12.44 17.19 14.33
C LEU A 300 -10.94 17.11 14.66
N ASN A 301 -10.47 15.94 14.98
CA ASN A 301 -9.11 15.67 15.38
C ASN A 301 -8.29 15.18 14.17
N ILE A 302 -7.21 15.89 13.87
CA ILE A 302 -6.29 15.59 12.74
C ILE A 302 -5.02 15.01 13.31
N HIS A 303 -4.78 13.71 13.03
CA HIS A 303 -3.60 12.97 13.44
C HIS A 303 -2.75 12.63 12.22
N GLY A 304 -1.48 13.02 12.21
CA GLY A 304 -0.54 12.69 11.15
C GLY A 304 0.50 13.78 10.87
N HIS A 305 1.40 13.50 9.94
CA HIS A 305 2.38 14.46 9.50
C HIS A 305 1.75 15.54 8.60
N LEU A 306 2.29 16.74 8.62
CA LEU A 306 2.01 17.80 7.65
C LEU A 306 3.05 17.72 6.52
N GLY A 307 2.63 17.21 5.36
CA GLY A 307 3.49 16.99 4.21
C GLY A 307 4.45 15.81 4.36
N PHE A 308 5.24 15.62 3.33
CA PHE A 308 6.31 14.59 3.28
C PHE A 308 7.70 15.18 3.52
N PHE A 309 7.83 16.50 3.40
CA PHE A 309 9.09 17.21 3.54
C PHE A 309 8.98 18.34 4.57
N PRO A 310 10.07 18.71 5.26
CA PRO A 310 10.06 19.78 6.24
C PRO A 310 9.52 21.14 5.71
N GLY A 311 9.72 21.41 4.41
CA GLY A 311 9.20 22.62 3.77
C GLY A 311 7.68 22.69 3.60
N ASP A 312 6.99 21.56 3.70
CA ASP A 312 5.54 21.46 3.54
C ASP A 312 4.78 21.88 4.82
N VAL A 313 5.46 21.81 5.98
CA VAL A 313 4.82 21.93 7.30
C VAL A 313 4.16 23.31 7.50
N ALA A 314 4.89 24.41 7.27
CA ALA A 314 4.37 25.74 7.52
C ALA A 314 3.19 26.08 6.60
N PRO A 315 3.27 25.90 5.27
CA PRO A 315 2.13 26.18 4.37
C PRO A 315 0.90 25.33 4.68
N LEU A 316 1.08 24.06 5.06
CA LEU A 316 -0.05 23.20 5.40
C LEU A 316 -0.68 23.58 6.74
N LYS A 317 0.14 23.99 7.71
CA LYS A 317 -0.36 24.43 9.00
C LYS A 317 -1.24 25.69 8.89
N GLU A 318 -0.88 26.60 7.99
CA GLU A 318 -1.66 27.82 7.70
C GLU A 318 -3.03 27.53 7.09
N ARG A 319 -3.19 26.38 6.40
CA ARG A 319 -4.48 25.94 5.83
C ARG A 319 -5.39 25.26 6.86
N LEU A 320 -4.91 24.96 8.06
CA LEU A 320 -5.73 24.38 9.11
C LEU A 320 -6.38 25.50 9.95
N PRO A 321 -7.71 25.51 10.14
CA PRO A 321 -8.43 26.56 10.85
C PRO A 321 -8.32 26.40 12.37
N LEU A 322 -7.10 26.34 12.90
CA LEU A 322 -6.84 26.05 14.32
C LEU A 322 -7.27 27.18 15.26
N ASP A 323 -7.28 28.42 14.77
CA ASP A 323 -7.59 29.63 15.54
C ASP A 323 -9.08 30.05 15.46
N GLU A 324 -9.89 29.33 14.65
CA GLU A 324 -11.29 29.71 14.39
C GLU A 324 -12.28 29.23 15.48
N ASN A 325 -11.84 28.52 16.48
CA ASN A 325 -12.69 27.94 17.53
C ASN A 325 -13.88 27.12 17.02
N ILE A 326 -13.68 26.39 15.92
CA ILE A 326 -14.68 25.50 15.31
C ILE A 326 -14.48 24.03 15.67
N GLY A 327 -13.75 23.75 16.76
CA GLY A 327 -13.48 22.39 17.24
C GLY A 327 -12.53 21.57 16.37
N VAL A 328 -11.70 22.22 15.54
CA VAL A 328 -10.64 21.56 14.76
C VAL A 328 -9.35 21.55 15.56
N HIS A 329 -8.77 20.36 15.72
CA HIS A 329 -7.54 20.17 16.49
C HIS A 329 -6.50 19.40 15.69
N TYR A 330 -5.28 19.93 15.59
CA TYR A 330 -4.13 19.20 15.08
C TYR A 330 -3.39 18.52 16.25
N ARG A 331 -3.35 17.20 16.22
CA ARG A 331 -2.78 16.35 17.30
C ARG A 331 -1.36 15.87 17.00
N GLY A 332 -0.82 16.17 15.82
CA GLY A 332 0.51 15.73 15.41
C GLY A 332 0.56 14.32 14.83
N ALA A 333 1.79 13.87 14.55
CA ALA A 333 2.03 12.52 14.08
C ALA A 333 1.82 11.50 15.21
N PHE A 334 1.51 10.25 14.82
CA PHE A 334 1.32 9.13 15.73
C PHE A 334 2.05 7.89 15.18
N ASP A 335 2.41 6.97 16.05
CA ASP A 335 2.96 5.68 15.65
C ASP A 335 1.84 4.71 15.25
N LYS A 336 2.13 3.82 14.29
CA LYS A 336 1.11 2.84 13.84
C LYS A 336 0.61 1.93 14.95
N THR A 337 1.42 1.70 15.96
CA THR A 337 1.05 0.92 17.17
C THR A 337 -0.01 1.63 18.00
N GLU A 338 -0.10 2.96 17.93
CA GLU A 338 -1.12 3.78 18.62
C GLU A 338 -2.44 3.83 17.83
N GLY A 339 -2.41 3.40 16.56
CA GLY A 339 -3.55 3.49 15.65
C GLY A 339 -4.81 2.85 16.22
N ARG A 340 -4.70 1.67 16.84
CA ARG A 340 -5.85 0.96 17.46
C ARG A 340 -6.53 1.82 18.54
N GLU A 341 -5.74 2.45 19.39
CA GLU A 341 -6.28 3.30 20.46
C GLU A 341 -6.92 4.57 19.90
N LEU A 342 -6.32 5.19 18.90
CA LEU A 342 -6.88 6.35 18.21
C LEU A 342 -8.20 6.02 17.52
N TYR A 343 -8.30 4.87 16.85
CA TYR A 343 -9.57 4.40 16.31
C TYR A 343 -10.60 4.19 17.42
N ALA A 344 -10.25 3.61 18.56
CA ALA A 344 -11.16 3.41 19.67
C ALA A 344 -11.71 4.73 20.25
N GLN A 345 -10.88 5.78 20.30
CA GLN A 345 -11.25 7.11 20.83
C GLN A 345 -12.06 7.97 19.85
N THR A 346 -12.22 7.55 18.61
CA THR A 346 -12.90 8.26 17.52
C THR A 346 -14.31 7.71 17.35
N ASP A 347 -15.31 8.54 17.09
CA ASP A 347 -16.71 8.12 16.87
C ASP A 347 -17.05 7.98 15.39
N ALA A 348 -16.45 8.80 14.52
CA ALA A 348 -16.57 8.73 13.08
C ALA A 348 -15.23 9.15 12.42
N LEU A 349 -14.93 8.56 11.27
CA LEU A 349 -13.68 8.77 10.56
C LEU A 349 -13.88 9.66 9.34
N VAL A 350 -12.89 10.50 9.04
CA VAL A 350 -12.92 11.39 7.88
C VAL A 350 -11.95 10.88 6.83
N PHE A 351 -12.48 10.36 5.75
CA PHE A 351 -11.74 9.89 4.60
C PHE A 351 -11.57 11.02 3.60
N CYS A 352 -10.60 11.90 3.87
CA CYS A 352 -10.22 13.01 3.01
C CYS A 352 -9.00 12.58 2.17
N VAL A 353 -9.17 12.49 0.87
CA VAL A 353 -8.11 12.05 -0.07
C VAL A 353 -8.14 12.89 -1.34
N PRO A 354 -6.98 13.06 -2.04
CA PRO A 354 -7.00 13.63 -3.37
C PRO A 354 -7.82 12.73 -4.30
N GLY A 355 -8.62 13.33 -5.16
CA GLY A 355 -9.50 12.61 -6.07
C GLY A 355 -8.70 11.88 -7.16
N ALA A 356 -8.07 10.75 -6.83
CA ALA A 356 -7.25 9.99 -7.76
C ALA A 356 -7.96 8.70 -8.20
N ARG A 357 -8.19 8.59 -9.52
CA ARG A 357 -8.83 7.44 -10.14
C ARG A 357 -8.00 6.14 -10.01
N TYR A 358 -6.68 6.28 -9.89
CA TYR A 358 -5.75 5.15 -9.93
C TYR A 358 -5.10 4.84 -8.58
N VAL A 359 -5.53 5.50 -7.51
CA VAL A 359 -4.97 5.33 -6.17
C VAL A 359 -6.04 4.90 -5.19
N THR A 360 -5.84 3.73 -4.59
CA THR A 360 -6.65 3.30 -3.44
C THR A 360 -5.81 3.46 -2.18
N SER A 361 -6.17 4.44 -1.36
CA SER A 361 -5.50 4.66 -0.07
C SER A 361 -5.69 3.46 0.86
N GLY A 362 -4.62 3.01 1.50
CA GLY A 362 -4.70 1.95 2.52
C GLY A 362 -5.62 2.29 3.70
N LYS A 363 -5.78 3.58 4.01
CA LYS A 363 -6.66 4.06 5.10
C LYS A 363 -8.11 3.61 4.95
N VAL A 364 -8.64 3.50 3.72
CA VAL A 364 -10.04 3.10 3.50
C VAL A 364 -10.34 1.74 4.13
N PHE A 365 -9.39 0.80 4.02
CA PHE A 365 -9.54 -0.54 4.57
C PHE A 365 -9.47 -0.53 6.10
N GLU A 366 -8.55 0.25 6.67
CA GLU A 366 -8.41 0.43 8.12
C GLU A 366 -9.65 1.12 8.72
N TYR A 367 -10.20 2.10 8.01
CA TYR A 367 -11.41 2.80 8.43
C TYR A 367 -12.63 1.88 8.46
N MET A 368 -12.84 1.09 7.41
CA MET A 368 -13.90 0.08 7.39
C MET A 368 -13.70 -0.98 8.49
N ALA A 369 -12.45 -1.41 8.73
CA ALA A 369 -12.13 -2.38 9.77
C ALA A 369 -12.50 -1.91 11.17
N SER A 370 -12.49 -0.60 11.41
CA SER A 370 -12.93 -0.02 12.69
C SER A 370 -14.42 -0.16 12.95
N GLY A 371 -15.24 -0.49 11.94
CA GLY A 371 -16.69 -0.57 12.03
C GLY A 371 -17.40 0.77 12.25
N LYS A 372 -16.71 1.89 12.07
CA LYS A 372 -17.23 3.23 12.37
C LYS A 372 -17.82 3.92 11.14
N PRO A 373 -18.68 4.93 11.33
CA PRO A 373 -19.09 5.83 10.26
C PRO A 373 -17.89 6.48 9.57
N VAL A 374 -17.89 6.50 8.23
CA VAL A 374 -16.84 7.08 7.40
C VAL A 374 -17.44 8.20 6.57
N VAL A 375 -16.98 9.42 6.78
CA VAL A 375 -17.30 10.62 5.99
C VAL A 375 -16.29 10.74 4.86
N SER A 376 -16.73 10.68 3.61
CA SER A 376 -15.86 10.90 2.46
C SER A 376 -15.79 12.37 2.06
N VAL A 377 -14.56 12.86 1.88
CA VAL A 377 -14.26 14.20 1.36
C VAL A 377 -13.30 14.04 0.19
N HIS A 378 -13.87 13.81 -0.98
CA HIS A 378 -13.13 13.62 -2.24
C HIS A 378 -14.10 13.72 -3.43
N LYS A 379 -13.57 13.89 -4.64
CA LYS A 379 -14.37 13.83 -5.86
C LYS A 379 -15.04 12.46 -5.99
N PRO A 380 -16.25 12.37 -6.56
CA PRO A 380 -16.89 11.08 -6.85
C PRO A 380 -16.06 10.24 -7.85
N HIS A 381 -16.32 8.94 -7.90
CA HIS A 381 -15.73 8.00 -8.85
C HIS A 381 -14.20 7.87 -8.80
N ILE A 382 -13.63 7.89 -7.60
CA ILE A 382 -12.23 7.52 -7.36
C ILE A 382 -12.10 6.02 -7.06
N ALA A 383 -10.89 5.48 -7.14
CA ALA A 383 -10.65 4.05 -6.87
C ALA A 383 -11.10 3.58 -5.47
N ALA A 384 -11.12 4.46 -4.46
CA ALA A 384 -11.62 4.12 -3.13
C ALA A 384 -13.15 3.98 -3.07
N THR A 385 -13.90 4.58 -4.01
CA THR A 385 -15.37 4.45 -4.10
C THR A 385 -15.77 2.98 -4.30
N GLU A 386 -15.05 2.25 -5.16
CA GLU A 386 -15.30 0.82 -5.41
C GLU A 386 -15.17 -0.03 -4.14
N VAL A 387 -14.29 0.36 -3.23
CA VAL A 387 -14.05 -0.33 -1.96
C VAL A 387 -15.13 0.01 -0.94
N LEU A 388 -15.55 1.27 -0.90
CA LEU A 388 -16.57 1.77 0.04
C LEU A 388 -17.99 1.39 -0.38
N GLU A 389 -18.21 1.12 -1.67
CA GLU A 389 -19.50 0.66 -2.15
C GLU A 389 -19.93 -0.64 -1.45
N GLY A 390 -21.08 -0.60 -0.83
CA GLY A 390 -21.58 -1.69 0.02
C GLY A 390 -21.19 -1.62 1.50
N TYR A 391 -20.33 -0.66 1.90
CA TYR A 391 -20.08 -0.40 3.32
C TYR A 391 -21.23 0.45 3.91
N PRO A 392 -22.07 -0.09 4.80
CA PRO A 392 -23.33 0.55 5.18
C PRO A 392 -23.16 1.81 6.05
N LEU A 393 -21.97 2.05 6.58
CA LEU A 393 -21.64 3.22 7.39
C LEU A 393 -20.80 4.23 6.60
N TRP A 394 -20.87 4.21 5.29
CA TRP A 394 -20.23 5.17 4.40
C TRP A 394 -21.19 6.33 4.08
N PHE A 395 -20.72 7.55 4.30
CA PHE A 395 -21.45 8.80 4.08
C PHE A 395 -20.67 9.70 3.12
N HIS A 396 -21.26 10.05 2.01
CA HIS A 396 -20.66 10.88 0.97
C HIS A 396 -21.72 11.75 0.29
N GLY A 397 -21.29 12.85 -0.32
CA GLY A 397 -22.12 13.63 -1.22
C GLY A 397 -22.03 13.14 -2.67
N ASP A 398 -22.93 13.60 -3.51
CA ASP A 398 -22.89 13.34 -4.95
C ASP A 398 -21.79 14.17 -5.64
N GLU A 399 -21.44 15.31 -5.04
CA GLU A 399 -20.37 16.20 -5.48
C GLU A 399 -19.45 16.58 -4.31
N LEU A 400 -18.26 17.09 -4.64
CA LEU A 400 -17.34 17.62 -3.66
C LEU A 400 -17.66 19.11 -3.43
N THR A 401 -18.73 19.37 -2.68
CA THR A 401 -19.15 20.72 -2.24
C THR A 401 -19.19 20.78 -0.72
N ALA A 402 -19.07 22.00 -0.16
CA ALA A 402 -19.16 22.19 1.29
C ALA A 402 -20.50 21.72 1.86
N GLU A 403 -21.59 21.95 1.12
CA GLU A 403 -22.96 21.54 1.49
C GLU A 403 -23.10 20.03 1.55
N ASP A 404 -22.55 19.28 0.58
CA ASP A 404 -22.62 17.83 0.56
C ASP A 404 -21.70 17.19 1.61
N VAL A 405 -20.53 17.78 1.83
CA VAL A 405 -19.65 17.39 2.93
C VAL A 405 -20.35 17.61 4.28
N ALA A 406 -21.04 18.73 4.46
CA ALA A 406 -21.82 19.00 5.69
C ALA A 406 -22.92 17.99 5.92
N LYS A 407 -23.69 17.64 4.88
CA LYS A 407 -24.73 16.57 4.97
C LYS A 407 -24.12 15.23 5.38
N SER A 408 -22.96 14.91 4.83
CA SER A 408 -22.23 13.68 5.16
C SER A 408 -21.78 13.64 6.61
N PHE A 409 -21.29 14.76 7.15
CA PHE A 409 -20.96 14.87 8.58
C PHE A 409 -22.19 14.70 9.49
N ILE A 410 -23.33 15.32 9.13
CA ILE A 410 -24.56 15.21 9.91
C ILE A 410 -25.07 13.76 9.91
N ALA A 411 -25.13 13.12 8.73
CA ALA A 411 -25.57 11.73 8.62
C ALA A 411 -24.64 10.75 9.37
N ALA A 412 -23.34 11.00 9.35
CA ALA A 412 -22.38 10.21 10.12
C ALA A 412 -22.54 10.43 11.63
N ALA A 413 -22.84 11.65 12.07
CA ALA A 413 -23.14 11.96 13.49
C ALA A 413 -24.40 11.25 13.97
N GLU A 414 -25.47 11.26 13.17
CA GLU A 414 -26.70 10.51 13.45
C GLU A 414 -26.42 9.02 13.58
N ALA A 415 -25.69 8.44 12.61
CA ALA A 415 -25.31 7.04 12.65
C ALA A 415 -24.41 6.68 13.85
N ALA A 416 -23.51 7.57 14.27
CA ALA A 416 -22.66 7.38 15.44
C ALA A 416 -23.45 7.44 16.77
N ARG A 417 -24.56 8.19 16.82
CA ARG A 417 -25.46 8.27 17.98
C ARG A 417 -26.51 7.17 18.01
N GLN A 418 -26.91 6.68 16.83
CA GLN A 418 -27.92 5.64 16.69
C GLN A 418 -27.23 4.29 16.45
N VAL A 419 -27.21 3.51 17.49
CA VAL A 419 -26.61 2.18 17.45
C VAL A 419 -27.54 1.22 16.72
N ASP A 420 -27.13 0.75 15.55
CA ASP A 420 -27.79 -0.35 14.85
C ASP A 420 -26.86 -1.56 14.78
N PRO A 421 -27.04 -2.57 15.65
CA PRO A 421 -26.23 -3.78 15.67
C PRO A 421 -26.24 -4.55 14.33
N THR A 422 -27.38 -4.52 13.62
CA THR A 422 -27.50 -5.20 12.32
C THR A 422 -26.64 -4.51 11.26
N ARG A 423 -26.75 -3.19 11.20
CA ARG A 423 -25.94 -2.37 10.28
C ARG A 423 -24.46 -2.50 10.56
N TYR A 424 -24.09 -2.54 11.87
CA TYR A 424 -22.70 -2.80 12.29
C TYR A 424 -22.21 -4.18 11.84
N ALA A 425 -23.01 -5.24 12.02
CA ALA A 425 -22.62 -6.58 11.58
C ALA A 425 -22.39 -6.66 10.08
N VAL A 426 -23.20 -5.96 9.26
CA VAL A 426 -23.00 -5.85 7.81
C VAL A 426 -21.72 -5.06 7.50
N ALA A 427 -21.41 -3.99 8.24
CA ALA A 427 -20.19 -3.21 8.08
C ALA A 427 -18.94 -4.05 8.34
N VAL A 428 -18.92 -4.80 9.45
CA VAL A 428 -17.83 -5.72 9.79
C VAL A 428 -17.67 -6.80 8.74
N LYS A 429 -18.75 -7.43 8.28
CA LYS A 429 -18.70 -8.43 7.21
C LYS A 429 -18.11 -7.86 5.92
N HIS A 430 -18.50 -6.64 5.54
CA HIS A 430 -17.94 -5.97 4.36
C HIS A 430 -16.43 -5.73 4.54
N ALA A 431 -16.01 -5.19 5.68
CA ALA A 431 -14.59 -4.97 6.00
C ALA A 431 -13.77 -6.26 5.96
N HIS A 432 -14.32 -7.38 6.46
CA HIS A 432 -13.64 -8.67 6.45
C HIS A 432 -13.34 -9.20 5.02
N SER A 433 -14.14 -8.83 4.01
CA SER A 433 -13.85 -9.18 2.61
C SER A 433 -12.57 -8.52 2.09
N TYR A 434 -12.07 -7.51 2.80
CA TYR A 434 -10.82 -6.81 2.51
C TYR A 434 -9.71 -7.07 3.54
N THR A 435 -9.79 -8.15 4.34
CA THR A 435 -8.59 -8.60 5.07
C THR A 435 -7.50 -8.99 4.08
N ARG A 436 -6.23 -8.88 4.47
CA ARG A 436 -5.13 -9.32 3.60
C ARG A 436 -5.27 -10.79 3.20
N ALA A 437 -5.72 -11.65 4.09
CA ALA A 437 -5.97 -13.05 3.79
C ALA A 437 -7.07 -13.21 2.72
N ALA A 438 -8.18 -12.47 2.83
CA ALA A 438 -9.28 -12.53 1.87
C ALA A 438 -8.88 -12.02 0.48
N THR A 439 -8.08 -10.94 0.41
CA THR A 439 -7.65 -10.36 -0.87
C THR A 439 -6.52 -11.15 -1.55
N LEU A 440 -5.59 -11.71 -0.78
CA LEU A 440 -4.43 -12.44 -1.30
C LEU A 440 -4.72 -13.92 -1.58
N GLY A 441 -5.66 -14.54 -0.85
CA GLY A 441 -5.98 -15.96 -0.97
C GLY A 441 -6.32 -16.41 -2.40
N PRO A 442 -7.23 -15.74 -3.12
CA PRO A 442 -7.54 -16.06 -4.52
C PRO A 442 -6.32 -15.93 -5.45
N TRP A 443 -5.43 -14.98 -5.19
CA TRP A 443 -4.20 -14.81 -5.96
C TRP A 443 -3.21 -15.95 -5.69
N GLU A 444 -2.96 -16.28 -4.41
CA GLU A 444 -2.12 -17.42 -4.03
C GLU A 444 -2.59 -18.70 -4.70
N GLN A 445 -3.90 -18.97 -4.68
CA GLN A 445 -4.47 -20.17 -5.31
C GLN A 445 -4.24 -20.22 -6.83
N ARG A 446 -4.32 -19.05 -7.53
CA ARG A 446 -3.98 -18.99 -8.96
C ARG A 446 -2.49 -19.29 -9.21
N MET A 447 -1.60 -18.73 -8.36
CA MET A 447 -0.17 -18.98 -8.45
C MET A 447 0.17 -20.43 -8.18
N ARG A 448 -0.50 -21.07 -7.24
CA ARG A 448 -0.34 -22.49 -6.95
C ARG A 448 -0.74 -23.35 -8.16
N LYS A 449 -1.90 -23.10 -8.74
CA LYS A 449 -2.35 -23.80 -9.97
C LYS A 449 -1.38 -23.58 -11.13
N LEU A 450 -0.81 -22.40 -11.27
CA LEU A 450 0.17 -22.09 -12.31
C LEU A 450 1.41 -22.99 -12.19
N VAL A 451 1.95 -23.19 -10.99
CA VAL A 451 3.16 -24.00 -10.80
C VAL A 451 2.87 -25.51 -10.81
N GLU A 452 1.72 -25.95 -10.34
CA GLU A 452 1.28 -27.34 -10.37
C GLU A 452 0.95 -27.80 -11.80
N GLY A 453 0.39 -26.92 -12.64
CA GLY A 453 0.08 -27.20 -14.04
C GLY A 453 1.29 -27.19 -14.99
N THR A 454 2.45 -26.72 -14.52
CA THR A 454 3.73 -26.68 -15.25
C THR A 454 4.69 -27.80 -14.85
N SER A 455 4.30 -28.68 -13.94
CA SER A 455 5.11 -29.79 -13.37
C SER A 455 5.02 -31.05 -14.20
#